data_ff1f1416d26e660a25fd4121837fc37a
#
_entry.id   ff1f1416d26e660a25fd4121837fc37a
#
_cell.length_a   1.000
_cell.length_b   1.000
_cell.length_c   1.000
_cell.angle_alpha   90.00
_cell.angle_beta   90.00
_cell.angle_gamma   90.00
#
_symmetry.space_group_name_H-M   'P 1'
#
loop_
_entity.id
_entity.type
_entity.pdbx_description
1 polymer ?
#
loop_
_entity_poly.entity_id
_entity_poly.type
_entity_poly.pdbx_seq_one_letter_code
_entity_poly.pdbx_strand_id
1 'polypeptide(L)'
;MTRPDAVPLADLVTPHRELEDELVAMFRSALESAAFVGGPMVDGFEREFAEFCAARWCIGVGSGTDALRFALMATGVRPGDTVVTVPNTFIATTEAIAQAGALPDFVDIDARTATMDPYLLRAYLETECTPERGTGRPVSPRTGRPVTAVIPVHLYGQIADMDPILELAARHRLSVVEDACQAHGAEYFSRTTGTWRRAGTMGHAAAFSFYPSKNLGACGEAGAVTTNDERVARHCRMLRDHGQSRKYVHEMVGTNGRLDAIQAGVLRVKLGHLAKWNEARRTRARVYDDLLRAAALATVVPPPVPSWSRPVYHQYVVRVPERDRVQRDLAADGIGTGIHYPTPLHLGPMDPPSSVGAGAFPIAEQAATEILSLPMFPDLSPVQQARVVERLARAVDRSATDPAGPAGREGR
;
A
#
# COMPACT_ATOMS: atom_id res chain seq x y z
N MET A 1 20.60 18.95 15.49
CA MET A 1 19.79 20.17 15.42
C MET A 1 19.15 20.23 14.06
N THR A 2 17.83 20.14 13.95
CA THR A 2 17.11 20.32 12.69
C THR A 2 17.27 21.77 12.22
N ARG A 3 17.60 21.98 10.94
CA ARG A 3 17.63 23.33 10.35
C ARG A 3 16.23 23.94 10.50
N PRO A 4 16.10 25.24 10.88
CA PRO A 4 14.80 25.88 11.06
C PRO A 4 13.88 25.80 9.83
N ASP A 5 14.48 25.65 8.66
CA ASP A 5 13.80 25.60 7.37
C ASP A 5 13.66 24.19 6.78
N ALA A 6 13.95 23.13 7.52
CA ALA A 6 13.83 21.76 6.99
C ALA A 6 12.37 21.38 6.73
N VAL A 7 12.13 20.71 5.59
CA VAL A 7 10.83 20.16 5.26
C VAL A 7 10.92 18.62 5.35
N PRO A 8 10.32 18.00 6.37
CA PRO A 8 10.38 16.55 6.53
C PRO A 8 9.54 15.84 5.44
N LEU A 9 9.85 14.58 5.14
CA LEU A 9 9.04 13.75 4.24
C LEU A 9 7.60 13.58 4.77
N ALA A 10 7.47 13.40 6.09
CA ALA A 10 6.19 13.28 6.80
C ALA A 10 6.29 13.96 8.18
N ASP A 11 5.19 14.50 8.65
CA ASP A 11 5.05 15.03 10.01
C ASP A 11 4.10 14.14 10.81
N LEU A 12 4.64 13.46 11.81
CA LEU A 12 3.86 12.64 12.74
C LEU A 12 3.63 13.35 14.07
N VAL A 13 4.32 14.46 14.33
CA VAL A 13 4.26 15.16 15.64
C VAL A 13 3.02 16.06 15.71
N THR A 14 2.80 16.87 14.68
CA THR A 14 1.69 17.84 14.66
C THR A 14 0.32 17.19 14.88
N PRO A 15 -0.08 16.12 14.16
CA PRO A 15 -1.37 15.48 14.40
C PRO A 15 -1.52 14.90 15.81
N HIS A 16 -0.43 14.42 16.42
CA HIS A 16 -0.50 13.87 17.78
C HIS A 16 -0.65 14.98 18.83
N ARG A 17 -0.03 16.16 18.62
CA ARG A 17 -0.23 17.31 19.50
C ARG A 17 -1.66 17.85 19.41
N GLU A 18 -2.24 17.90 18.23
CA GLU A 18 -3.61 18.37 18.02
C GLU A 18 -4.65 17.45 18.72
N LEU A 19 -4.35 16.15 18.82
CA LEU A 19 -5.23 15.13 19.39
C LEU A 19 -4.80 14.71 20.80
N GLU A 20 -3.86 15.40 21.45
CA GLU A 20 -3.25 14.97 22.72
C GLU A 20 -4.31 14.72 23.79
N ASP A 21 -5.24 15.65 24.00
CA ASP A 21 -6.28 15.52 25.03
C ASP A 21 -7.21 14.31 24.78
N GLU A 22 -7.60 14.09 23.53
CA GLU A 22 -8.46 12.95 23.17
C GLU A 22 -7.71 11.62 23.34
N LEU A 23 -6.43 11.56 22.93
CA LEU A 23 -5.59 10.38 23.06
C LEU A 23 -5.29 10.06 24.52
N VAL A 24 -5.02 11.07 25.36
CA VAL A 24 -4.79 10.90 26.80
C VAL A 24 -6.07 10.44 27.50
N ALA A 25 -7.22 11.01 27.15
CA ALA A 25 -8.52 10.58 27.73
C ALA A 25 -8.83 9.12 27.37
N MET A 26 -8.62 8.73 26.10
CA MET A 26 -8.77 7.35 25.64
C MET A 26 -7.84 6.40 26.41
N PHE A 27 -6.56 6.76 26.57
CA PHE A 27 -5.59 5.92 27.29
C PHE A 27 -5.95 5.77 28.79
N ARG A 28 -6.42 6.86 29.43
CA ARG A 28 -6.92 6.81 30.82
C ARG A 28 -8.06 5.82 30.97
N SER A 29 -9.05 5.86 30.07
CA SER A 29 -10.17 4.90 30.06
C SER A 29 -9.69 3.45 29.88
N ALA A 30 -8.64 3.22 29.06
CA ALA A 30 -8.05 1.89 28.92
C ALA A 30 -7.41 1.40 30.23
N LEU A 31 -6.73 2.28 30.98
CA LEU A 31 -6.14 1.94 32.29
C LEU A 31 -7.19 1.63 33.32
N GLU A 32 -8.27 2.43 33.39
CA GLU A 32 -9.36 2.25 34.36
C GLU A 32 -10.11 0.94 34.15
N SER A 33 -10.28 0.51 32.89
CA SER A 33 -10.97 -0.74 32.55
C SER A 33 -10.08 -1.97 32.51
N ALA A 34 -8.75 -1.78 32.42
CA ALA A 34 -7.76 -2.83 32.17
C ALA A 34 -8.09 -3.73 30.95
N ALA A 35 -8.87 -3.23 29.99
CA ALA A 35 -9.29 -3.96 28.79
C ALA A 35 -8.26 -3.78 27.67
N PHE A 36 -7.11 -4.46 27.76
CA PHE A 36 -5.98 -4.28 26.85
C PHE A 36 -6.02 -5.20 25.62
N VAL A 37 -6.83 -6.26 25.63
CA VAL A 37 -6.94 -7.23 24.55
C VAL A 37 -8.40 -7.50 24.24
N GLY A 38 -8.84 -7.23 23.00
CA GLY A 38 -10.23 -7.36 22.59
C GLY A 38 -11.15 -6.32 23.25
N GLY A 39 -12.44 -6.63 23.31
CA GLY A 39 -13.44 -5.82 24.01
C GLY A 39 -13.86 -4.55 23.26
N PRO A 40 -14.52 -3.60 23.98
CA PRO A 40 -15.28 -2.51 23.35
C PRO A 40 -14.46 -1.57 22.45
N MET A 41 -13.15 -1.41 22.70
CA MET A 41 -12.29 -0.58 21.83
C MET A 41 -12.07 -1.24 20.48
N VAL A 42 -11.77 -2.54 20.45
CA VAL A 42 -11.57 -3.30 19.21
C VAL A 42 -12.89 -3.42 18.46
N ASP A 43 -13.96 -3.81 19.13
CA ASP A 43 -15.30 -3.96 18.52
C ASP A 43 -15.82 -2.63 17.94
N GLY A 44 -15.55 -1.53 18.67
CA GLY A 44 -15.87 -0.18 18.22
C GLY A 44 -15.09 0.20 16.95
N PHE A 45 -13.79 -0.01 16.96
CA PHE A 45 -12.94 0.28 15.79
C PHE A 45 -13.35 -0.57 14.59
N GLU A 46 -13.55 -1.87 14.74
CA GLU A 46 -13.96 -2.76 13.65
C GLU A 46 -15.27 -2.29 13.01
N ARG A 47 -16.27 -1.92 13.82
CA ARG A 47 -17.54 -1.39 13.33
C ARG A 47 -17.36 -0.07 12.59
N GLU A 48 -16.66 0.89 13.20
CA GLU A 48 -16.48 2.25 12.65
C GLU A 48 -15.61 2.24 11.37
N PHE A 49 -14.58 1.39 11.32
CA PHE A 49 -13.75 1.27 10.14
C PHE A 49 -14.47 0.51 8.99
N ALA A 50 -15.28 -0.51 9.32
CA ALA A 50 -16.14 -1.16 8.34
C ALA A 50 -17.12 -0.16 7.71
N GLU A 51 -17.77 0.68 8.53
CA GLU A 51 -18.66 1.74 8.05
C GLU A 51 -17.91 2.77 7.19
N PHE A 52 -16.73 3.23 7.65
CA PHE A 52 -15.89 4.14 6.88
C PHE A 52 -15.52 3.57 5.50
N CYS A 53 -15.18 2.30 5.40
CA CYS A 53 -14.88 1.64 4.13
C CYS A 53 -16.13 1.32 3.30
N ALA A 54 -17.34 1.33 3.88
CA ALA A 54 -18.57 0.77 3.33
C ALA A 54 -18.47 -0.76 3.10
N ALA A 55 -17.74 -1.47 3.98
CA ALA A 55 -17.63 -2.91 4.04
C ALA A 55 -18.60 -3.49 5.08
N ARG A 56 -19.03 -4.76 4.92
CA ARG A 56 -19.88 -5.43 5.92
C ARG A 56 -19.12 -5.81 7.18
N TRP A 57 -17.84 -6.16 7.03
CA TRP A 57 -17.00 -6.65 8.11
C TRP A 57 -15.62 -6.00 8.07
N CYS A 58 -15.11 -5.64 9.25
CA CYS A 58 -13.72 -5.33 9.50
C CYS A 58 -13.22 -6.23 10.62
N ILE A 59 -12.02 -6.75 10.50
CA ILE A 59 -11.35 -7.60 11.48
C ILE A 59 -10.00 -6.98 11.80
N GLY A 60 -9.84 -6.42 13.00
CA GLY A 60 -8.60 -5.84 13.47
C GLY A 60 -7.55 -6.91 13.75
N VAL A 61 -6.33 -6.70 13.27
CA VAL A 61 -5.20 -7.65 13.38
C VAL A 61 -3.92 -6.91 13.77
N GLY A 62 -2.83 -7.68 14.03
CA GLY A 62 -1.58 -7.15 14.57
C GLY A 62 -0.80 -6.25 13.61
N SER A 63 -0.93 -6.45 12.30
CA SER A 63 -0.20 -5.69 11.27
C SER A 63 -0.86 -5.78 9.90
N GLY A 64 -0.40 -4.95 8.95
CA GLY A 64 -0.80 -5.08 7.53
C GLY A 64 -0.36 -6.40 6.91
N THR A 65 0.80 -6.92 7.31
CA THR A 65 1.31 -8.23 6.86
C THR A 65 0.40 -9.36 7.34
N ASP A 66 -0.02 -9.34 8.62
CA ASP A 66 -1.02 -10.28 9.13
C ASP A 66 -2.34 -10.16 8.39
N ALA A 67 -2.78 -8.93 8.07
CA ALA A 67 -4.01 -8.70 7.33
C ALA A 67 -3.97 -9.36 5.95
N LEU A 68 -2.89 -9.17 5.19
CA LEU A 68 -2.69 -9.82 3.88
C LEU A 68 -2.67 -11.35 4.02
N ARG A 69 -1.86 -11.87 4.94
CA ARG A 69 -1.74 -13.31 5.18
C ARG A 69 -3.09 -13.94 5.54
N PHE A 70 -3.83 -13.35 6.48
CA PHE A 70 -5.12 -13.90 6.90
C PHE A 70 -6.18 -13.77 5.80
N ALA A 71 -6.17 -12.68 5.03
CA ALA A 71 -7.05 -12.51 3.87
C ALA A 71 -6.81 -13.59 2.82
N LEU A 72 -5.55 -13.90 2.48
CA LEU A 72 -5.19 -14.97 1.55
C LEU A 72 -5.67 -16.33 2.04
N MET A 73 -5.34 -16.70 3.27
CA MET A 73 -5.76 -17.98 3.87
C MET A 73 -7.30 -18.08 3.93
N ALA A 74 -7.98 -17.01 4.35
CA ALA A 74 -9.44 -17.00 4.49
C ALA A 74 -10.18 -17.02 3.15
N THR A 75 -9.58 -16.51 2.08
CA THR A 75 -10.15 -16.57 0.72
C THR A 75 -9.82 -17.86 -0.03
N GLY A 76 -9.15 -18.81 0.64
CA GLY A 76 -8.97 -20.17 0.15
C GLY A 76 -7.62 -20.46 -0.53
N VAL A 77 -6.65 -19.54 -0.44
CA VAL A 77 -5.26 -19.81 -0.85
C VAL A 77 -4.67 -20.90 0.05
N ARG A 78 -3.99 -21.86 -0.55
CA ARG A 78 -3.40 -23.02 0.13
C ARG A 78 -1.89 -23.07 -0.09
N PRO A 79 -1.17 -23.78 0.78
CA PRO A 79 0.25 -24.06 0.55
C PRO A 79 0.48 -24.70 -0.83
N GLY A 80 1.44 -24.15 -1.57
CA GLY A 80 1.78 -24.57 -2.92
C GLY A 80 0.97 -23.91 -4.03
N ASP A 81 -0.01 -23.07 -3.73
CA ASP A 81 -0.71 -22.24 -4.74
C ASP A 81 0.18 -21.11 -5.22
N THR A 82 -0.12 -20.57 -6.40
CA THR A 82 0.49 -19.33 -6.89
C THR A 82 -0.45 -18.14 -6.65
N VAL A 83 0.12 -17.06 -6.14
CA VAL A 83 -0.56 -15.77 -5.99
C VAL A 83 0.16 -14.72 -6.84
N VAL A 84 -0.58 -14.08 -7.75
CA VAL A 84 -0.04 -13.07 -8.67
C VAL A 84 -0.17 -11.68 -8.06
N THR A 85 0.92 -10.92 -8.09
CA THR A 85 0.97 -9.51 -7.67
C THR A 85 1.86 -8.70 -8.61
N VAL A 86 2.34 -7.54 -8.18
CA VAL A 86 3.26 -6.67 -8.94
C VAL A 86 4.63 -6.61 -8.28
N PRO A 87 5.72 -6.46 -9.04
CA PRO A 87 7.05 -6.33 -8.46
C PRO A 87 7.29 -4.97 -7.78
N ASN A 88 6.49 -3.95 -8.11
CA ASN A 88 6.57 -2.60 -7.54
C ASN A 88 5.62 -2.48 -6.34
N THR A 89 6.00 -3.08 -5.22
CA THR A 89 5.27 -3.01 -3.94
C THR A 89 6.22 -3.14 -2.77
N PHE A 90 5.70 -2.96 -1.54
CA PHE A 90 6.45 -3.26 -0.32
C PHE A 90 6.60 -4.78 -0.15
N ILE A 91 7.73 -5.20 0.40
CA ILE A 91 8.07 -6.62 0.56
C ILE A 91 7.01 -7.43 1.34
N ALA A 92 6.27 -6.78 2.23
CA ALA A 92 5.19 -7.43 2.99
C ALA A 92 4.13 -8.12 2.11
N THR A 93 3.92 -7.67 0.87
CA THR A 93 3.02 -8.35 -0.06
C THR A 93 3.50 -9.76 -0.38
N THR A 94 4.79 -9.94 -0.69
CA THR A 94 5.36 -11.28 -0.96
C THR A 94 5.63 -12.07 0.32
N GLU A 95 5.99 -11.41 1.43
CA GLU A 95 6.09 -12.05 2.74
C GLU A 95 4.77 -12.70 3.16
N ALA A 96 3.65 -12.00 3.00
CA ALA A 96 2.33 -12.53 3.33
C ALA A 96 1.95 -13.73 2.46
N ILE A 97 2.31 -13.71 1.16
CA ILE A 97 2.13 -14.85 0.25
C ILE A 97 2.94 -16.04 0.74
N ALA A 98 4.23 -15.86 1.02
CA ALA A 98 5.12 -16.92 1.51
C ALA A 98 4.66 -17.46 2.88
N GLN A 99 4.25 -16.59 3.80
CA GLN A 99 3.72 -16.98 5.12
C GLN A 99 2.37 -17.73 5.03
N ALA A 100 1.59 -17.53 3.95
CA ALA A 100 0.42 -18.35 3.65
C ALA A 100 0.79 -19.71 3.03
N GLY A 101 2.08 -19.98 2.81
CA GLY A 101 2.61 -21.19 2.17
C GLY A 101 2.50 -21.18 0.65
N ALA A 102 2.10 -20.06 0.05
CA ALA A 102 1.93 -19.89 -1.38
C ALA A 102 3.20 -19.32 -2.04
N LEU A 103 3.24 -19.36 -3.36
CA LEU A 103 4.36 -18.90 -4.18
C LEU A 103 3.97 -17.58 -4.86
N PRO A 104 4.77 -16.51 -4.68
CA PRO A 104 4.52 -15.27 -5.41
C PRO A 104 4.90 -15.41 -6.88
N ASP A 105 4.08 -14.82 -7.76
CA ASP A 105 4.41 -14.58 -9.15
C ASP A 105 3.98 -13.15 -9.53
N PHE A 106 4.50 -12.61 -10.63
CA PHE A 106 4.35 -11.19 -10.93
C PHE A 106 3.82 -10.94 -12.34
N VAL A 107 3.10 -9.83 -12.46
CA VAL A 107 2.86 -9.12 -13.71
C VAL A 107 3.37 -7.70 -13.58
N ASP A 108 3.82 -7.09 -14.68
CA ASP A 108 4.36 -5.73 -14.64
C ASP A 108 3.25 -4.70 -14.37
N ILE A 109 3.66 -3.48 -14.09
CA ILE A 109 2.79 -2.37 -13.78
C ILE A 109 2.43 -1.54 -15.01
N ASP A 110 1.32 -0.82 -14.96
CA ASP A 110 1.04 0.27 -15.89
C ASP A 110 2.02 1.42 -15.65
N ALA A 111 2.70 1.86 -16.73
CA ALA A 111 3.75 2.88 -16.67
C ALA A 111 3.26 4.24 -16.13
N ARG A 112 1.97 4.52 -16.22
CA ARG A 112 1.34 5.77 -15.80
C ARG A 112 0.94 5.72 -14.33
N THR A 113 0.25 4.65 -13.91
CA THR A 113 -0.37 4.56 -12.59
C THR A 113 0.53 3.88 -11.56
N ALA A 114 1.58 3.17 -11.99
CA ALA A 114 2.46 2.34 -11.16
C ALA A 114 1.70 1.24 -10.37
N THR A 115 0.48 0.91 -10.79
CA THR A 115 -0.33 -0.19 -10.26
C THR A 115 -0.40 -1.34 -11.27
N MET A 116 -0.94 -2.49 -10.88
CA MET A 116 -1.07 -3.67 -11.76
C MET A 116 -1.68 -3.30 -13.12
N ASP A 117 -1.00 -3.67 -14.20
CA ASP A 117 -1.54 -3.50 -15.56
C ASP A 117 -2.52 -4.64 -15.87
N PRO A 118 -3.81 -4.34 -16.08
CA PRO A 118 -4.81 -5.38 -16.36
C PRO A 118 -4.62 -6.05 -17.74
N TYR A 119 -3.97 -5.37 -18.70
CA TYR A 119 -3.66 -5.98 -20.00
C TYR A 119 -2.53 -7.01 -19.87
N LEU A 120 -1.51 -6.71 -19.07
CA LEU A 120 -0.43 -7.67 -18.78
C LEU A 120 -0.92 -8.82 -17.91
N LEU A 121 -1.83 -8.56 -16.95
CA LEU A 121 -2.48 -9.63 -16.20
C LEU A 121 -3.29 -10.56 -17.14
N ARG A 122 -4.02 -10.00 -18.11
CA ARG A 122 -4.74 -10.79 -19.12
C ARG A 122 -3.78 -11.64 -19.95
N ALA A 123 -2.71 -11.04 -20.48
CA ALA A 123 -1.72 -11.74 -21.27
C ALA A 123 -1.09 -12.90 -20.49
N TYR A 124 -0.74 -12.66 -19.23
CA TYR A 124 -0.22 -13.68 -18.34
C TYR A 124 -1.19 -14.84 -18.15
N LEU A 125 -2.45 -14.56 -17.81
CA LEU A 125 -3.44 -15.60 -17.53
C LEU A 125 -3.91 -16.37 -18.77
N GLU A 126 -4.02 -15.70 -19.94
CA GLU A 126 -4.63 -16.27 -21.15
C GLU A 126 -3.60 -16.80 -22.16
N THR A 127 -2.33 -16.32 -22.10
CA THR A 127 -1.29 -16.69 -23.08
C THR A 127 -0.05 -17.36 -22.48
N GLU A 128 0.37 -16.96 -21.26
CA GLU A 128 1.55 -17.55 -20.64
C GLU A 128 1.23 -18.77 -19.80
N CYS A 129 0.11 -18.71 -19.05
CA CYS A 129 -0.35 -19.84 -18.23
C CYS A 129 -0.94 -20.98 -19.07
N THR A 130 -0.76 -22.20 -18.60
CA THR A 130 -1.41 -23.38 -19.18
C THR A 130 -2.59 -23.84 -18.33
N PRO A 131 -3.70 -24.34 -18.90
CA PRO A 131 -4.82 -24.80 -18.09
C PRO A 131 -4.49 -26.11 -17.35
N GLU A 132 -4.73 -26.12 -16.03
CA GLU A 132 -4.61 -27.33 -15.21
C GLU A 132 -5.63 -28.39 -15.65
N ARG A 133 -5.18 -29.64 -15.76
CA ARG A 133 -6.07 -30.76 -16.10
C ARG A 133 -7.14 -30.97 -15.03
N GLY A 134 -8.40 -31.00 -15.44
CA GLY A 134 -9.55 -31.25 -14.57
C GLY A 134 -10.18 -30.00 -13.98
N THR A 135 -9.41 -29.00 -13.53
CA THR A 135 -9.96 -27.76 -12.95
C THR A 135 -10.06 -26.61 -13.96
N GLY A 136 -9.20 -26.63 -15.00
CA GLY A 136 -9.07 -25.55 -15.97
C GLY A 136 -8.48 -24.25 -15.39
N ARG A 137 -7.93 -24.27 -14.19
CA ARG A 137 -7.24 -23.13 -13.60
C ARG A 137 -5.94 -22.82 -14.33
N PRO A 138 -5.54 -21.55 -14.45
CA PRO A 138 -4.24 -21.20 -15.03
C PRO A 138 -3.11 -21.73 -14.13
N VAL A 139 -2.12 -22.39 -14.73
CA VAL A 139 -0.87 -22.81 -14.07
C VAL A 139 0.23 -21.87 -14.49
N SER A 140 0.90 -21.24 -13.53
CA SER A 140 2.00 -20.35 -13.77
C SER A 140 3.17 -21.08 -14.46
N PRO A 141 3.73 -20.54 -15.55
CA PRO A 141 4.92 -21.13 -16.17
C PRO A 141 6.18 -20.99 -15.29
N ARG A 142 6.18 -20.04 -14.35
CA ARG A 142 7.34 -19.73 -13.51
C ARG A 142 7.35 -20.57 -12.24
N THR A 143 6.20 -20.83 -11.62
CA THR A 143 6.11 -21.63 -10.40
C THR A 143 5.74 -23.08 -10.66
N GLY A 144 5.15 -23.39 -11.83
CA GLY A 144 4.60 -24.72 -12.16
C GLY A 144 3.37 -25.07 -11.32
N ARG A 145 2.71 -24.09 -10.67
CA ARG A 145 1.60 -24.29 -9.73
C ARG A 145 0.35 -23.54 -10.17
N PRO A 146 -0.86 -23.98 -9.73
CA PRO A 146 -2.09 -23.29 -10.06
C PRO A 146 -2.12 -21.88 -9.50
N VAL A 147 -2.53 -20.93 -10.32
CA VAL A 147 -2.83 -19.56 -9.87
C VAL A 147 -4.20 -19.58 -9.21
N THR A 148 -4.29 -19.15 -7.95
CA THR A 148 -5.53 -19.18 -7.17
C THR A 148 -5.99 -17.81 -6.69
N ALA A 149 -5.08 -16.84 -6.65
CA ALA A 149 -5.39 -15.47 -6.23
C ALA A 149 -4.57 -14.43 -6.99
N VAL A 150 -5.09 -13.20 -6.97
CA VAL A 150 -4.40 -11.99 -7.42
C VAL A 150 -4.47 -10.94 -6.32
N ILE A 151 -3.34 -10.23 -6.10
CA ILE A 151 -3.24 -9.10 -5.18
C ILE A 151 -2.98 -7.84 -5.98
N PRO A 152 -3.99 -7.06 -6.38
CA PRO A 152 -3.80 -5.69 -6.83
C PRO A 152 -3.35 -4.83 -5.63
N VAL A 153 -2.26 -4.06 -5.83
CA VAL A 153 -1.73 -3.16 -4.81
C VAL A 153 -2.16 -1.72 -5.12
N HIS A 154 -2.79 -1.08 -4.15
CA HIS A 154 -3.22 0.32 -4.24
C HIS A 154 -2.09 1.24 -3.78
N LEU A 155 -1.01 1.26 -4.57
CA LEU A 155 0.26 1.87 -4.20
C LEU A 155 0.14 3.40 -4.11
N TYR A 156 0.83 3.99 -3.14
CA TYR A 156 0.87 5.44 -2.86
C TYR A 156 -0.49 6.07 -2.49
N GLY A 157 -1.54 5.24 -2.35
CA GLY A 157 -2.91 5.71 -2.15
C GLY A 157 -3.68 5.90 -3.46
N GLN A 158 -3.13 5.40 -4.57
CA GLN A 158 -3.76 5.29 -5.89
C GLN A 158 -4.37 3.90 -6.05
N ILE A 159 -5.66 3.80 -6.35
CA ILE A 159 -6.31 2.50 -6.59
C ILE A 159 -5.90 1.94 -7.96
N ALA A 160 -5.68 0.63 -8.04
CA ALA A 160 -5.51 -0.10 -9.30
C ALA A 160 -6.81 -0.08 -10.13
N ASP A 161 -6.74 -0.28 -11.44
CA ASP A 161 -7.95 -0.38 -12.31
C ASP A 161 -8.69 -1.69 -12.02
N MET A 162 -9.66 -1.65 -11.10
CA MET A 162 -10.26 -2.84 -10.51
C MET A 162 -11.25 -3.56 -11.44
N ASP A 163 -12.03 -2.84 -12.25
CA ASP A 163 -13.06 -3.49 -13.09
C ASP A 163 -12.49 -4.59 -14.00
N PRO A 164 -11.44 -4.36 -14.80
CA PRO A 164 -10.84 -5.40 -15.64
C PRO A 164 -10.12 -6.49 -14.82
N ILE A 165 -9.53 -6.15 -13.67
CA ILE A 165 -8.90 -7.15 -12.78
C ILE A 165 -9.96 -8.09 -12.20
N LEU A 166 -11.09 -7.56 -11.74
CA LEU A 166 -12.21 -8.35 -11.21
C LEU A 166 -12.85 -9.24 -12.28
N GLU A 167 -13.00 -8.72 -13.51
CA GLU A 167 -13.50 -9.50 -14.65
C GLU A 167 -12.60 -10.71 -14.95
N LEU A 168 -11.28 -10.48 -15.03
CA LEU A 168 -10.30 -11.55 -15.26
C LEU A 168 -10.30 -12.55 -14.12
N ALA A 169 -10.32 -12.09 -12.87
CA ALA A 169 -10.35 -12.96 -11.70
C ALA A 169 -11.61 -13.84 -11.70
N ALA A 170 -12.78 -13.28 -12.01
CA ALA A 170 -14.02 -14.04 -12.11
C ALA A 170 -13.97 -15.10 -13.21
N ARG A 171 -13.45 -14.75 -14.40
CA ARG A 171 -13.29 -15.65 -15.55
C ARG A 171 -12.40 -16.84 -15.22
N HIS A 172 -11.31 -16.61 -14.50
CA HIS A 172 -10.32 -17.64 -14.13
C HIS A 172 -10.53 -18.25 -12.75
N ARG A 173 -11.61 -17.86 -12.04
CA ARG A 173 -11.95 -18.35 -10.69
C ARG A 173 -10.84 -18.08 -9.67
N LEU A 174 -10.27 -16.88 -9.72
CA LEU A 174 -9.24 -16.40 -8.80
C LEU A 174 -9.87 -15.62 -7.65
N SER A 175 -9.32 -15.77 -6.46
CA SER A 175 -9.61 -14.86 -5.37
C SER A 175 -8.90 -13.51 -5.59
N VAL A 176 -9.55 -12.40 -5.22
CA VAL A 176 -8.96 -11.06 -5.26
C VAL A 176 -8.80 -10.56 -3.82
N VAL A 177 -7.56 -10.28 -3.43
CA VAL A 177 -7.22 -9.64 -2.14
C VAL A 177 -6.61 -8.29 -2.44
N GLU A 178 -7.30 -7.21 -2.07
CA GLU A 178 -6.79 -5.85 -2.26
C GLU A 178 -5.67 -5.58 -1.23
N ASP A 179 -4.46 -5.23 -1.68
CA ASP A 179 -3.48 -4.61 -0.79
C ASP A 179 -3.78 -3.10 -0.71
N ALA A 180 -4.61 -2.73 0.27
CA ALA A 180 -5.04 -1.37 0.53
C ALA A 180 -4.23 -0.68 1.65
N CYS A 181 -3.06 -1.23 2.01
CA CYS A 181 -2.22 -0.75 3.13
C CYS A 181 -1.76 0.71 2.98
N GLN A 182 -1.92 1.32 1.80
CA GLN A 182 -1.61 2.72 1.54
C GLN A 182 -2.83 3.53 1.07
N ALA A 183 -4.05 2.94 1.05
CA ALA A 183 -5.19 3.51 0.35
C ALA A 183 -6.44 3.76 1.23
N HIS A 184 -6.23 4.16 2.49
CA HIS A 184 -7.29 4.42 3.47
C HIS A 184 -8.24 5.53 3.00
N GLY A 185 -9.40 5.14 2.47
CA GLY A 185 -10.42 6.07 1.94
C GLY A 185 -10.17 6.55 0.51
N ALA A 186 -9.29 5.90 -0.25
CA ALA A 186 -9.21 6.07 -1.70
C ALA A 186 -10.48 5.51 -2.36
N GLU A 187 -10.88 6.09 -3.49
CA GLU A 187 -12.12 5.72 -4.18
C GLU A 187 -11.85 5.39 -5.66
N TYR A 188 -12.57 4.39 -6.14
CA TYR A 188 -12.57 3.91 -7.52
C TYR A 188 -13.96 4.10 -8.14
N PHE A 189 -14.04 4.72 -9.31
CA PHE A 189 -15.27 4.75 -10.08
C PHE A 189 -15.40 3.49 -10.93
N SER A 190 -16.26 2.58 -10.52
CA SER A 190 -16.53 1.38 -11.29
C SER A 190 -17.40 1.75 -12.51
N ARG A 191 -16.84 1.53 -13.68
CA ARG A 191 -17.55 1.70 -14.96
C ARG A 191 -18.63 0.64 -15.15
N THR A 192 -18.44 -0.53 -14.51
CA THR A 192 -19.38 -1.65 -14.54
C THR A 192 -20.65 -1.35 -13.76
N THR A 193 -20.54 -0.68 -12.58
CA THR A 193 -21.69 -0.37 -11.73
C THR A 193 -22.15 1.08 -11.81
N GLY A 194 -21.36 1.97 -12.41
CA GLY A 194 -21.62 3.42 -12.45
C GLY A 194 -21.50 4.13 -11.11
N THR A 195 -20.79 3.53 -10.13
CA THR A 195 -20.72 4.05 -8.76
C THR A 195 -19.27 4.16 -8.25
N TRP A 196 -19.05 5.09 -7.32
CA TRP A 196 -17.80 5.17 -6.57
C TRP A 196 -17.76 4.11 -5.47
N ARG A 197 -16.66 3.38 -5.40
CA ARG A 197 -16.39 2.34 -4.39
C ARG A 197 -15.10 2.65 -3.67
N ARG A 198 -15.06 2.42 -2.37
CA ARG A 198 -13.84 2.62 -1.57
C ARG A 198 -12.91 1.42 -1.66
N ALA A 199 -11.60 1.68 -1.55
CA ALA A 199 -10.60 0.64 -1.34
C ALA A 199 -11.03 -0.24 -0.15
N GLY A 200 -10.88 -1.54 -0.32
CA GLY A 200 -11.28 -2.53 0.68
C GLY A 200 -12.67 -3.11 0.52
N THR A 201 -13.38 -2.81 -0.59
CA THR A 201 -14.76 -3.31 -0.81
C THR A 201 -14.97 -3.99 -2.15
N MET A 202 -13.94 -4.09 -2.98
CA MET A 202 -14.06 -4.57 -4.36
C MET A 202 -13.66 -6.02 -4.52
N GLY A 203 -12.58 -6.45 -3.83
CA GLY A 203 -12.12 -7.83 -3.80
C GLY A 203 -12.94 -8.73 -2.87
N HIS A 204 -12.53 -9.99 -2.75
CA HIS A 204 -13.08 -10.94 -1.76
C HIS A 204 -12.70 -10.54 -0.34
N ALA A 205 -11.52 -9.95 -0.18
CA ALA A 205 -11.02 -9.32 1.03
C ALA A 205 -10.04 -8.19 0.69
N ALA A 206 -9.75 -7.34 1.66
CA ALA A 206 -8.68 -6.37 1.55
C ALA A 206 -7.91 -6.27 2.87
N ALA A 207 -6.63 -5.90 2.75
CA ALA A 207 -5.75 -5.68 3.88
C ALA A 207 -5.40 -4.19 4.03
N PHE A 208 -5.40 -3.72 5.27
CA PHE A 208 -4.98 -2.39 5.67
C PHE A 208 -3.87 -2.46 6.69
N SER A 209 -2.92 -1.55 6.61
CA SER A 209 -1.86 -1.33 7.60
C SER A 209 -2.12 -0.02 8.32
N PHE A 210 -2.00 -0.04 9.63
CA PHE A 210 -2.06 1.18 10.44
C PHE A 210 -0.70 1.49 11.07
N TYR A 211 0.39 1.11 10.40
CA TYR A 211 1.74 1.56 10.75
C TYR A 211 1.75 3.09 10.94
N PRO A 212 2.48 3.66 11.91
CA PRO A 212 2.34 5.06 12.33
C PRO A 212 2.37 6.11 11.22
N SER A 213 3.11 5.88 10.13
CA SER A 213 3.20 6.82 9.01
C SER A 213 2.05 6.72 7.99
N LYS A 214 1.13 5.76 8.14
CA LYS A 214 -0.03 5.63 7.24
C LYS A 214 -1.02 6.78 7.42
N ASN A 215 -1.87 7.01 6.41
CA ASN A 215 -2.88 8.08 6.47
C ASN A 215 -3.79 7.95 7.71
N LEU A 216 -4.07 6.72 8.12
CA LEU A 216 -4.59 6.35 9.42
C LEU A 216 -3.53 5.50 10.12
N GLY A 217 -2.77 6.07 11.05
CA GLY A 217 -1.67 5.41 11.75
C GLY A 217 -1.95 5.23 13.24
N ALA A 218 -1.68 4.05 13.77
CA ALA A 218 -1.68 3.76 15.19
C ALA A 218 -0.46 4.39 15.90
N CYS A 219 -0.34 4.21 17.19
CA CYS A 219 0.87 4.52 17.98
C CYS A 219 1.72 3.26 18.20
N GLY A 220 1.81 2.41 17.20
CA GLY A 220 2.51 1.12 17.17
C GLY A 220 2.05 0.33 15.96
N GLU A 221 2.15 -1.00 16.03
CA GLU A 221 1.71 -1.87 14.95
C GLU A 221 0.20 -2.12 15.04
N ALA A 222 -0.46 -2.13 13.88
CA ALA A 222 -1.86 -2.50 13.72
C ALA A 222 -2.21 -2.75 12.25
N GLY A 223 -3.25 -3.52 12.01
CA GLY A 223 -3.80 -3.77 10.69
C GLY A 223 -5.27 -4.16 10.75
N ALA A 224 -5.91 -4.30 9.61
CA ALA A 224 -7.26 -4.84 9.50
C ALA A 224 -7.48 -5.56 8.18
N VAL A 225 -8.37 -6.55 8.22
CA VAL A 225 -8.99 -7.16 7.04
C VAL A 225 -10.40 -6.59 6.88
N THR A 226 -10.77 -6.13 5.69
CA THR A 226 -12.17 -5.84 5.35
C THR A 226 -12.69 -6.86 4.35
N THR A 227 -13.98 -7.19 4.45
CA THR A 227 -14.64 -8.12 3.53
C THR A 227 -16.16 -7.97 3.55
N ASN A 228 -16.82 -8.41 2.48
CA ASN A 228 -18.27 -8.54 2.41
C ASN A 228 -18.75 -10.01 2.54
N ASP A 229 -17.83 -10.97 2.67
CA ASP A 229 -18.11 -12.40 2.89
C ASP A 229 -17.96 -12.75 4.37
N GLU A 230 -19.06 -13.20 4.99
CA GLU A 230 -19.09 -13.60 6.41
C GLU A 230 -18.17 -14.78 6.72
N ARG A 231 -17.98 -15.71 5.76
CA ARG A 231 -17.08 -16.86 5.93
C ARG A 231 -15.63 -16.40 6.03
N VAL A 232 -15.23 -15.44 5.17
CA VAL A 232 -13.91 -14.82 5.23
C VAL A 232 -13.71 -14.09 6.55
N ALA A 233 -14.71 -13.30 6.98
CA ALA A 233 -14.66 -12.58 8.25
C ALA A 233 -14.51 -13.53 9.45
N ARG A 234 -15.31 -14.62 9.50
CA ARG A 234 -15.21 -15.65 10.54
C ARG A 234 -13.83 -16.30 10.54
N HIS A 235 -13.32 -16.67 9.37
CA HIS A 235 -12.02 -17.32 9.24
C HIS A 235 -10.87 -16.42 9.72
N CYS A 236 -10.86 -15.13 9.34
CA CYS A 236 -9.89 -14.17 9.82
C CYS A 236 -9.94 -13.98 11.34
N ARG A 237 -11.15 -13.95 11.96
CA ARG A 237 -11.29 -13.89 13.41
C ARG A 237 -10.68 -15.10 14.11
N MET A 238 -10.84 -16.30 13.55
CA MET A 238 -10.21 -17.49 14.10
C MET A 238 -8.69 -17.45 13.91
N LEU A 239 -8.21 -17.11 12.72
CA LEU A 239 -6.77 -17.04 12.42
C LEU A 239 -6.02 -16.11 13.38
N ARG A 240 -6.55 -14.90 13.63
CA ARG A 240 -5.90 -13.91 14.50
C ARG A 240 -5.82 -14.31 15.96
N ASP A 241 -6.65 -15.27 16.41
CA ASP A 241 -6.81 -15.63 17.82
C ASP A 241 -6.70 -17.15 18.02
N HIS A 242 -5.52 -17.68 17.69
CA HIS A 242 -5.15 -19.09 17.91
C HIS A 242 -6.11 -20.11 17.30
N GLY A 243 -6.86 -19.75 16.26
CA GLY A 243 -7.81 -20.65 15.60
C GLY A 243 -9.08 -20.94 16.38
N GLN A 244 -9.38 -20.17 17.43
CA GLN A 244 -10.56 -20.40 18.24
C GLN A 244 -11.82 -19.76 17.67
N SER A 245 -12.92 -20.51 17.64
CA SER A 245 -14.27 -20.02 17.28
C SER A 245 -15.02 -19.45 18.48
N ARG A 246 -14.71 -19.91 19.67
CA ARG A 246 -15.11 -19.42 20.98
C ARG A 246 -14.02 -19.74 22.00
N LYS A 247 -14.02 -19.08 23.12
CA LYS A 247 -12.99 -19.22 24.15
C LYS A 247 -12.66 -20.69 24.44
N TYR A 248 -11.38 -21.06 24.23
CA TYR A 248 -10.82 -22.41 24.41
C TYR A 248 -11.33 -23.51 23.45
N VAL A 249 -12.07 -23.15 22.39
CA VAL A 249 -12.48 -24.10 21.34
C VAL A 249 -11.77 -23.74 20.05
N HIS A 250 -10.72 -24.48 19.73
CA HIS A 250 -9.86 -24.28 18.55
C HIS A 250 -10.31 -25.21 17.42
N GLU A 251 -10.75 -24.64 16.31
CA GLU A 251 -11.20 -25.38 15.13
C GLU A 251 -10.09 -25.55 14.08
N MET A 252 -9.01 -24.74 14.21
CA MET A 252 -7.89 -24.72 13.28
C MET A 252 -6.61 -24.20 13.96
N VAL A 253 -5.47 -24.34 13.28
CA VAL A 253 -4.24 -23.67 13.69
C VAL A 253 -4.36 -22.18 13.34
N GLY A 254 -4.18 -21.32 14.32
CA GLY A 254 -4.14 -19.87 14.18
C GLY A 254 -2.85 -19.28 14.75
N THR A 255 -2.84 -17.99 14.93
CA THR A 255 -1.69 -17.24 15.49
C THR A 255 -2.13 -16.26 16.56
N ASN A 256 -1.19 -15.68 17.27
CA ASN A 256 -1.41 -14.50 18.08
C ASN A 256 -1.23 -13.25 17.19
N GLY A 257 -2.29 -12.89 16.45
CA GLY A 257 -2.28 -11.77 15.50
C GLY A 257 -3.43 -10.78 15.76
N ARG A 258 -3.79 -10.58 17.05
CA ARG A 258 -4.88 -9.68 17.45
C ARG A 258 -4.46 -8.21 17.36
N LEU A 259 -5.43 -7.34 17.13
CA LEU A 259 -5.28 -5.90 17.33
C LEU A 259 -5.31 -5.59 18.84
N ASP A 260 -4.33 -4.82 19.32
CA ASP A 260 -4.31 -4.32 20.69
C ASP A 260 -5.44 -3.31 20.91
N ALA A 261 -6.11 -3.39 22.09
CA ALA A 261 -7.21 -2.49 22.40
C ALA A 261 -6.77 -1.01 22.48
N ILE A 262 -5.57 -0.75 22.98
CA ILE A 262 -5.01 0.61 23.02
C ILE A 262 -4.84 1.16 21.59
N GLN A 263 -4.29 0.37 20.68
CA GLN A 263 -4.14 0.78 19.27
C GLN A 263 -5.49 0.98 18.59
N ALA A 264 -6.47 0.13 18.88
CA ALA A 264 -7.84 0.30 18.42
C ALA A 264 -8.44 1.63 18.93
N GLY A 265 -8.22 1.97 20.19
CA GLY A 265 -8.64 3.25 20.78
C GLY A 265 -8.02 4.46 20.09
N VAL A 266 -6.69 4.43 19.86
CA VAL A 266 -5.95 5.45 19.08
C VAL A 266 -6.55 5.59 17.69
N LEU A 267 -6.77 4.48 16.99
CA LEU A 267 -7.32 4.47 15.63
C LEU A 267 -8.74 5.03 15.58
N ARG A 268 -9.59 4.79 16.58
CA ARG A 268 -10.95 5.37 16.66
C ARG A 268 -10.90 6.89 16.76
N VAL A 269 -10.06 7.44 17.64
CA VAL A 269 -9.85 8.91 17.73
C VAL A 269 -9.44 9.46 16.38
N LYS A 270 -8.41 8.90 15.75
CA LYS A 270 -7.86 9.39 14.48
C LYS A 270 -8.79 9.16 13.28
N LEU A 271 -9.61 8.13 13.29
CA LEU A 271 -10.57 7.83 12.21
C LEU A 271 -11.56 8.99 12.01
N GLY A 272 -11.98 9.65 13.07
CA GLY A 272 -12.82 10.85 13.00
C GLY A 272 -12.21 12.00 12.19
N HIS A 273 -10.88 12.04 12.06
CA HIS A 273 -10.14 13.08 11.35
C HIS A 273 -9.67 12.65 9.95
N LEU A 274 -9.69 11.36 9.62
CA LEU A 274 -9.10 10.80 8.39
C LEU A 274 -9.64 11.44 7.11
N ALA A 275 -10.95 11.68 7.03
CA ALA A 275 -11.56 12.31 5.84
C ALA A 275 -11.00 13.72 5.60
N LYS A 276 -10.84 14.52 6.66
CA LYS A 276 -10.25 15.86 6.62
C LYS A 276 -8.79 15.80 6.18
N TRP A 277 -8.00 14.87 6.75
CA TRP A 277 -6.60 14.70 6.39
C TRP A 277 -6.41 14.26 4.94
N ASN A 278 -7.24 13.35 4.44
CA ASN A 278 -7.20 12.93 3.03
C ASN A 278 -7.54 14.09 2.08
N GLU A 279 -8.50 14.95 2.42
CA GLU A 279 -8.80 16.12 1.59
C GLU A 279 -7.68 17.17 1.64
N ALA A 280 -7.05 17.35 2.79
CA ALA A 280 -5.85 18.18 2.90
C ALA A 280 -4.73 17.66 1.99
N ARG A 281 -4.45 16.34 1.99
CA ARG A 281 -3.45 15.72 1.09
C ARG A 281 -3.80 15.93 -0.39
N ARG A 282 -5.07 15.75 -0.79
CA ARG A 282 -5.53 16.06 -2.16
C ARG A 282 -5.29 17.54 -2.53
N THR A 283 -5.53 18.44 -1.58
CA THR A 283 -5.26 19.88 -1.79
C THR A 283 -3.76 20.13 -1.96
N ARG A 284 -2.90 19.51 -1.14
CA ARG A 284 -1.44 19.60 -1.30
C ARG A 284 -0.97 19.02 -2.62
N ALA A 285 -1.54 17.92 -3.07
CA ALA A 285 -1.22 17.34 -4.38
C ALA A 285 -1.54 18.30 -5.52
N ARG A 286 -2.72 18.92 -5.52
CA ARG A 286 -3.08 19.95 -6.52
C ARG A 286 -2.09 21.13 -6.53
N VAL A 287 -1.67 21.61 -5.34
CA VAL A 287 -0.66 22.68 -5.24
C VAL A 287 0.68 22.24 -5.84
N TYR A 288 1.11 20.99 -5.58
CA TYR A 288 2.32 20.47 -6.24
C TYR A 288 2.17 20.38 -7.76
N ASP A 289 1.04 19.89 -8.26
CA ASP A 289 0.77 19.82 -9.71
C ASP A 289 0.86 21.21 -10.37
N ASP A 290 0.31 22.24 -9.72
CA ASP A 290 0.36 23.62 -10.21
C ASP A 290 1.78 24.20 -10.15
N LEU A 291 2.50 23.99 -9.07
CA LEU A 291 3.89 24.46 -8.91
C LEU A 291 4.84 23.77 -9.90
N LEU A 292 4.73 22.48 -10.09
CA LEU A 292 5.54 21.71 -11.06
C LEU A 292 5.27 22.17 -12.48
N ARG A 293 3.99 22.40 -12.82
CA ARG A 293 3.59 22.94 -14.14
C ARG A 293 4.14 24.36 -14.36
N ALA A 294 4.02 25.23 -13.36
CA ALA A 294 4.54 26.60 -13.44
C ALA A 294 6.07 26.66 -13.56
N ALA A 295 6.78 25.72 -12.91
CA ALA A 295 8.22 25.60 -13.00
C ALA A 295 8.69 24.99 -14.35
N ALA A 296 7.77 24.52 -15.22
CA ALA A 296 8.04 23.95 -16.54
C ALA A 296 9.13 22.85 -16.55
N LEU A 297 9.16 22.01 -15.52
CA LEU A 297 10.15 20.94 -15.35
C LEU A 297 9.80 19.74 -16.26
N ALA A 298 10.21 19.79 -17.52
CA ALA A 298 9.85 18.79 -18.53
C ALA A 298 10.29 17.36 -18.17
N THR A 299 11.34 17.21 -17.36
CA THR A 299 11.89 15.90 -16.96
C THR A 299 11.32 15.38 -15.63
N VAL A 300 10.49 16.16 -14.94
CA VAL A 300 9.80 15.75 -13.72
C VAL A 300 8.38 15.34 -14.05
N VAL A 301 8.07 14.05 -13.88
CA VAL A 301 6.73 13.52 -14.18
C VAL A 301 5.94 13.38 -12.87
N PRO A 302 4.90 14.19 -12.65
CA PRO A 302 4.03 14.06 -11.47
C PRO A 302 3.16 12.79 -11.56
N PRO A 303 2.60 12.31 -10.42
CA PRO A 303 1.71 11.16 -10.43
C PRO A 303 0.41 11.51 -11.17
N PRO A 304 0.02 10.73 -12.20
CA PRO A 304 -1.23 10.96 -12.91
C PRO A 304 -2.43 10.56 -12.05
N VAL A 305 -3.55 11.25 -12.26
CA VAL A 305 -4.83 10.89 -11.65
C VAL A 305 -5.79 10.43 -12.75
N PRO A 306 -6.01 9.13 -12.92
CA PRO A 306 -7.01 8.62 -13.84
C PRO A 306 -8.42 9.07 -13.45
N SER A 307 -9.32 9.27 -14.42
CA SER A 307 -10.68 9.73 -14.20
C SER A 307 -11.53 8.82 -13.31
N TRP A 308 -11.14 7.56 -13.21
CA TRP A 308 -11.77 6.54 -12.36
C TRP A 308 -11.20 6.48 -10.94
N SER A 309 -10.21 7.31 -10.58
CA SER A 309 -9.58 7.26 -9.26
C SER A 309 -9.68 8.58 -8.51
N ARG A 310 -9.91 8.47 -7.19
CA ARG A 310 -9.73 9.54 -6.20
C ARG A 310 -8.69 9.11 -5.19
N PRO A 311 -7.40 9.39 -5.45
CA PRO A 311 -6.31 8.98 -4.58
C PRO A 311 -6.35 9.72 -3.24
N VAL A 312 -5.66 9.15 -2.25
CA VAL A 312 -5.48 9.75 -0.91
C VAL A 312 -4.06 10.24 -0.66
N TYR A 313 -3.19 10.11 -1.63
CA TYR A 313 -1.80 10.60 -1.60
C TYR A 313 -1.09 10.25 -0.28
N HIS A 314 -1.03 8.94 0.02
CA HIS A 314 -0.14 8.45 1.07
C HIS A 314 1.29 8.92 0.79
N GLN A 315 1.69 8.83 -0.47
CA GLN A 315 2.91 9.42 -1.02
C GLN A 315 2.57 10.29 -2.24
N TYR A 316 3.32 11.37 -2.45
CA TYR A 316 3.33 12.12 -3.71
C TYR A 316 4.63 11.78 -4.43
N VAL A 317 4.56 10.86 -5.38
CA VAL A 317 5.72 10.27 -6.03
C VAL A 317 5.89 10.84 -7.43
N VAL A 318 7.00 11.53 -7.65
CA VAL A 318 7.41 12.01 -8.98
C VAL A 318 8.43 11.05 -9.60
N ARG A 319 8.56 11.06 -10.92
CA ARG A 319 9.67 10.41 -11.62
C ARG A 319 10.66 11.48 -12.07
N VAL A 320 11.91 11.27 -11.77
CA VAL A 320 13.01 12.22 -12.11
C VAL A 320 14.23 11.46 -12.61
N PRO A 321 14.97 12.00 -13.60
CA PRO A 321 16.23 11.42 -14.03
C PRO A 321 17.27 11.57 -12.90
N GLU A 322 18.28 10.69 -12.89
CA GLU A 322 19.37 10.71 -11.91
C GLU A 322 18.88 10.83 -10.46
N ARG A 323 17.77 10.14 -10.15
CA ARG A 323 17.02 10.22 -8.89
C ARG A 323 17.90 10.25 -7.63
N ASP A 324 18.94 9.42 -7.56
CA ASP A 324 19.81 9.33 -6.38
C ASP A 324 20.65 10.60 -6.17
N ARG A 325 21.05 11.28 -7.26
CA ARG A 325 21.72 12.57 -7.17
C ARG A 325 20.75 13.66 -6.74
N VAL A 326 19.58 13.72 -7.38
CA VAL A 326 18.51 14.66 -7.02
C VAL A 326 18.12 14.48 -5.55
N GLN A 327 18.01 13.26 -5.05
CA GLN A 327 17.73 12.98 -3.64
C GLN A 327 18.81 13.54 -2.71
N ARG A 328 20.10 13.35 -3.03
CA ARG A 328 21.20 13.91 -2.23
C ARG A 328 21.19 15.44 -2.22
N ASP A 329 20.94 16.08 -3.37
CA ASP A 329 20.89 17.53 -3.47
C ASP A 329 19.74 18.11 -2.64
N LEU A 330 18.55 17.50 -2.69
CA LEU A 330 17.41 17.88 -1.86
C LEU A 330 17.69 17.71 -0.36
N ALA A 331 18.32 16.61 0.02
CA ALA A 331 18.72 16.37 1.42
C ALA A 331 19.72 17.42 1.91
N ALA A 332 20.69 17.83 1.09
CA ALA A 332 21.64 18.90 1.39
C ALA A 332 20.91 20.25 1.60
N ASP A 333 19.79 20.49 0.94
CA ASP A 333 18.94 21.66 1.09
C ASP A 333 17.90 21.54 2.23
N GLY A 334 17.94 20.43 2.99
CA GLY A 334 17.04 20.19 4.12
C GLY A 334 15.64 19.72 3.71
N ILE A 335 15.48 19.17 2.51
CA ILE A 335 14.23 18.57 2.03
C ILE A 335 14.28 17.05 2.23
N GLY A 336 13.41 16.53 3.07
CA GLY A 336 13.26 15.09 3.29
C GLY A 336 12.53 14.43 2.11
N THR A 337 13.12 13.38 1.54
CA THR A 337 12.54 12.61 0.45
C THR A 337 12.71 11.11 0.71
N GLY A 338 11.94 10.28 0.02
CA GLY A 338 12.01 8.82 0.15
C GLY A 338 11.95 8.11 -1.21
N ILE A 339 12.32 6.84 -1.22
CA ILE A 339 12.21 5.97 -2.40
C ILE A 339 11.34 4.77 -2.03
N HIS A 340 10.19 4.63 -2.66
CA HIS A 340 9.21 3.58 -2.39
C HIS A 340 8.83 2.82 -3.68
N TYR A 341 9.63 1.79 -4.19
CA TYR A 341 10.77 1.22 -3.48
C TYR A 341 11.97 1.13 -4.43
N PRO A 342 13.23 1.09 -3.92
CA PRO A 342 14.41 1.21 -4.77
C PRO A 342 14.71 -0.04 -5.61
N THR A 343 14.18 -1.19 -5.20
CA THR A 343 14.41 -2.48 -5.86
C THR A 343 13.08 -3.19 -6.07
N PRO A 344 12.72 -3.53 -7.33
CA PRO A 344 11.56 -4.38 -7.60
C PRO A 344 11.70 -5.75 -6.93
N LEU A 345 10.62 -6.30 -6.40
CA LEU A 345 10.67 -7.47 -5.53
C LEU A 345 11.30 -8.71 -6.18
N HIS A 346 11.10 -8.91 -7.49
CA HIS A 346 11.71 -10.05 -8.21
C HIS A 346 13.24 -10.00 -8.26
N LEU A 347 13.85 -8.83 -8.02
CA LEU A 347 15.31 -8.64 -7.93
C LEU A 347 15.80 -8.61 -6.47
N GLY A 348 14.89 -8.64 -5.52
CA GLY A 348 15.18 -8.61 -4.09
C GLY A 348 15.24 -9.99 -3.44
N PRO A 349 15.49 -10.05 -2.14
CA PRO A 349 15.45 -11.30 -1.39
C PRO A 349 13.99 -11.79 -1.30
N MET A 350 13.74 -12.98 -1.81
CA MET A 350 12.43 -13.66 -1.76
C MET A 350 12.61 -15.11 -1.33
N ASP A 351 11.57 -15.67 -0.70
CA ASP A 351 11.52 -17.09 -0.37
C ASP A 351 10.21 -17.69 -0.90
N PRO A 352 10.25 -18.57 -1.90
CA PRO A 352 11.46 -18.98 -2.64
C PRO A 352 12.01 -17.84 -3.53
N PRO A 353 13.29 -17.91 -3.92
CA PRO A 353 13.88 -16.93 -4.84
C PRO A 353 13.09 -16.83 -6.16
N SER A 354 13.04 -15.62 -6.73
CA SER A 354 12.41 -15.41 -8.04
C SER A 354 13.07 -16.28 -9.11
N SER A 355 12.25 -16.89 -9.97
CA SER A 355 12.73 -17.65 -11.13
C SER A 355 13.14 -16.78 -12.31
N VAL A 356 12.94 -15.45 -12.22
CA VAL A 356 13.26 -14.47 -13.28
C VAL A 356 14.20 -13.40 -12.74
N GLY A 357 15.09 -12.90 -13.63
CA GLY A 357 16.06 -11.87 -13.32
C GLY A 357 15.70 -10.50 -13.90
N ALA A 358 16.70 -9.63 -13.97
CA ALA A 358 16.58 -8.30 -14.57
C ALA A 358 16.10 -8.36 -16.03
N GLY A 359 15.26 -7.41 -16.40
CA GLY A 359 14.59 -7.33 -17.71
C GLY A 359 13.25 -8.05 -17.79
N ALA A 360 12.84 -8.79 -16.74
CA ALA A 360 11.57 -9.51 -16.74
C ALA A 360 10.36 -8.58 -16.56
N PHE A 361 10.52 -7.47 -15.85
CA PHE A 361 9.47 -6.47 -15.58
C PHE A 361 10.00 -5.07 -15.83
N PRO A 362 10.22 -4.70 -17.13
CA PRO A 362 10.97 -3.51 -17.50
C PRO A 362 10.34 -2.20 -17.02
N ILE A 363 9.01 -2.14 -16.89
CA ILE A 363 8.33 -0.91 -16.45
C ILE A 363 8.56 -0.69 -14.95
N ALA A 364 8.43 -1.73 -14.13
CA ALA A 364 8.71 -1.65 -12.70
C ALA A 364 10.20 -1.40 -12.42
N GLU A 365 11.10 -2.03 -13.20
CA GLU A 365 12.54 -1.85 -13.09
C GLU A 365 12.93 -0.40 -13.42
N GLN A 366 12.42 0.15 -14.53
CA GLN A 366 12.63 1.55 -14.87
C GLN A 366 12.05 2.49 -13.81
N ALA A 367 10.81 2.27 -13.36
CA ALA A 367 10.21 3.08 -12.31
C ALA A 367 11.07 3.11 -11.05
N ALA A 368 11.63 1.99 -10.62
CA ALA A 368 12.49 1.90 -9.43
C ALA A 368 13.76 2.77 -9.53
N THR A 369 14.23 3.08 -10.72
CA THR A 369 15.38 3.99 -10.93
C THR A 369 15.02 5.47 -10.92
N GLU A 370 13.74 5.81 -11.11
CA GLU A 370 13.29 7.20 -11.34
C GLU A 370 12.41 7.76 -10.22
N ILE A 371 11.70 6.89 -9.45
CA ILE A 371 10.72 7.34 -8.45
C ILE A 371 11.36 8.06 -7.27
N LEU A 372 10.74 9.17 -6.86
CA LEU A 372 11.12 9.96 -5.70
C LEU A 372 9.88 10.48 -4.99
N SER A 373 9.70 10.12 -3.72
CA SER A 373 8.60 10.63 -2.90
C SER A 373 8.97 11.99 -2.33
N LEU A 374 8.19 13.00 -2.65
CA LEU A 374 8.29 14.35 -2.11
C LEU A 374 7.55 14.45 -0.75
N PRO A 375 7.87 15.46 0.08
CA PRO A 375 7.13 15.73 1.32
C PRO A 375 5.62 15.71 1.10
N MET A 376 4.88 14.91 1.89
CA MET A 376 3.43 14.84 1.79
C MET A 376 2.78 14.50 3.14
N PHE A 377 2.16 15.51 3.75
CA PHE A 377 1.38 15.38 4.98
C PHE A 377 0.28 16.45 5.02
N PRO A 378 -0.78 16.32 5.83
CA PRO A 378 -1.94 17.23 5.82
C PRO A 378 -1.58 18.69 6.03
N ASP A 379 -0.63 18.97 6.94
CA ASP A 379 -0.28 20.31 7.38
C ASP A 379 0.89 20.95 6.59
N LEU A 380 1.34 20.30 5.52
CA LEU A 380 2.38 20.81 4.64
C LEU A 380 1.95 22.16 4.03
N SER A 381 2.66 23.25 4.40
CA SER A 381 2.27 24.60 3.97
C SER A 381 2.59 24.87 2.49
N PRO A 382 1.85 25.79 1.83
CA PRO A 382 2.18 26.22 0.47
C PRO A 382 3.60 26.77 0.33
N VAL A 383 4.12 27.45 1.36
CA VAL A 383 5.49 27.97 1.38
C VAL A 383 6.51 26.82 1.37
N GLN A 384 6.28 25.79 2.17
CA GLN A 384 7.12 24.59 2.15
C GLN A 384 7.07 23.89 0.80
N GLN A 385 5.88 23.76 0.18
CA GLN A 385 5.73 23.15 -1.14
C GLN A 385 6.45 23.95 -2.23
N ALA A 386 6.33 25.28 -2.22
CA ALA A 386 7.05 26.14 -3.16
C ALA A 386 8.56 25.97 -3.03
N ARG A 387 9.08 25.90 -1.79
CA ARG A 387 10.48 25.61 -1.53
C ARG A 387 10.92 24.24 -2.05
N VAL A 388 10.11 23.19 -1.83
CA VAL A 388 10.41 21.84 -2.34
C VAL A 388 10.55 21.87 -3.86
N VAL A 389 9.62 22.49 -4.57
CA VAL A 389 9.65 22.57 -6.04
C VAL A 389 10.81 23.44 -6.53
N GLU A 390 11.11 24.56 -5.89
CA GLU A 390 12.28 25.40 -6.21
C GLU A 390 13.59 24.61 -6.10
N ARG A 391 13.76 23.83 -5.01
CA ARG A 391 14.97 23.04 -4.80
C ARG A 391 15.03 21.84 -5.75
N LEU A 392 13.90 21.22 -6.05
CA LEU A 392 13.80 20.17 -7.06
C LEU A 392 14.21 20.68 -8.44
N ALA A 393 13.73 21.88 -8.84
CA ALA A 393 14.11 22.50 -10.11
C ALA A 393 15.63 22.68 -10.22
N ARG A 394 16.24 23.26 -9.18
CA ARG A 394 17.70 23.46 -9.13
C ARG A 394 18.48 22.14 -9.19
N ALA A 395 17.97 21.11 -8.52
CA ALA A 395 18.60 19.79 -8.50
C ALA A 395 18.53 19.13 -9.89
N VAL A 396 17.41 19.26 -10.60
CA VAL A 396 17.23 18.68 -11.94
C VAL A 396 18.02 19.47 -12.99
N ASP A 397 18.07 20.82 -12.93
CA ASP A 397 18.82 21.64 -13.91
C ASP A 397 20.33 21.38 -13.86
N ARG A 398 20.91 21.09 -12.70
CA ARG A 398 22.31 20.70 -12.56
C ARG A 398 22.66 19.42 -13.36
N SER A 399 21.68 18.55 -13.60
CA SER A 399 21.88 17.36 -14.41
C SER A 399 22.08 17.68 -15.91
N ALA A 400 21.49 18.77 -16.39
CA ALA A 400 21.64 19.21 -17.78
C ALA A 400 23.00 19.85 -18.07
N THR A 401 23.72 20.32 -17.03
CA THR A 401 24.97 21.09 -17.17
C THR A 401 26.25 20.31 -16.87
N ASP A 402 26.18 19.11 -16.24
CA ASP A 402 27.34 18.27 -15.94
C ASP A 402 27.17 16.81 -16.42
N PRO A 403 27.39 16.54 -17.73
CA PRO A 403 27.26 15.21 -18.28
C PRO A 403 28.43 14.26 -17.96
N ALA A 404 29.43 14.68 -17.18
CA ALA A 404 30.61 13.89 -16.85
C ALA A 404 30.74 13.65 -15.32
N GLY A 405 30.24 12.51 -14.86
CA GLY A 405 30.72 11.91 -13.61
C GLY A 405 32.23 11.60 -13.74
N PRO A 406 33.01 11.56 -12.63
CA PRO A 406 34.44 11.35 -12.69
C PRO A 406 34.75 9.95 -13.26
N ALA A 407 35.21 9.95 -14.50
CA ALA A 407 35.88 8.81 -15.07
C ALA A 407 37.06 8.43 -14.16
N GLY A 408 37.13 7.14 -13.79
CA GLY A 408 38.13 6.61 -12.91
C GLY A 408 39.53 7.10 -13.24
N ARG A 409 40.22 7.63 -12.25
CA ARG A 409 41.68 7.65 -12.25
C ARG A 409 42.16 6.27 -11.78
N GLU A 410 42.19 5.34 -12.71
CA GLU A 410 43.22 4.29 -12.65
C GLU A 410 44.53 4.96 -13.06
N GLY A 411 45.53 4.85 -12.23
CA GLY A 411 46.82 5.35 -12.61
C GLY A 411 47.90 5.20 -11.52
N ARG A 412 48.58 4.05 -11.56
CA ARG A 412 49.93 3.73 -11.07
C ARG A 412 50.14 3.42 -9.60
#